data_47d9c7a00b5f0f2c6e76892bbb1a324d
#
_entry.id   47d9c7a00b5f0f2c6e76892bbb1a324d
#
_cell.length_a   1.000
_cell.length_b   1.000
_cell.length_c   1.000
_cell.angle_alpha   90.00
_cell.angle_beta   90.00
_cell.angle_gamma   90.00
#
_symmetry.space_group_name_H-M   'P 1'
#
loop_
_entity.id
_entity.type
_entity.pdbx_description
1 polymer ?
#
loop_
_entity_poly.entity_id
_entity_poly.type
_entity_poly.pdbx_seq_one_letter_code
_entity_poly.pdbx_strand_id
1 'polypeptide(L)'
;MKENTKEQQHIFTNQMLRSLLIPVIFEQVLNSLMGTVDTMMVSNVGSAAISAVSLVDSINVLVIQAFSALAAGGAIICSQYIGQKNHEMANKSARQVLFIITAISVAVTTLCLIFRIPLLQFIFGKVEADVMTASRTYFFYTALSFPFIALYDAGASIFRSQGNTRGPMTVSVISNVINIGGNAVLIWVFHMGVAGAAIATLASRIFCAVVVLWQLRLDRQPIVVKNYYQIRPDGKMIGRILSLGQKIK
;
A
#
# COMPACT_ATOMS: atom_id res chain seq x y z
N MET A 1 21.37 -43.95 -12.61
CA MET A 1 20.09 -43.24 -12.53
C MET A 1 19.86 -42.68 -11.12
N LYS A 2 20.88 -42.04 -10.52
CA LYS A 2 20.83 -41.42 -9.17
C LYS A 2 21.53 -40.06 -9.07
N GLU A 3 21.87 -39.43 -10.19
CA GLU A 3 22.64 -38.17 -10.21
C GLU A 3 21.80 -36.89 -10.45
N ASN A 4 20.55 -37.03 -10.87
CA ASN A 4 19.71 -35.87 -11.22
C ASN A 4 18.84 -35.30 -10.08
N THR A 5 18.98 -35.79 -8.84
CA THR A 5 18.11 -35.34 -7.72
C THR A 5 18.74 -34.25 -6.86
N LYS A 6 20.02 -33.94 -7.04
CA LYS A 6 20.72 -32.93 -6.24
C LYS A 6 20.79 -31.52 -6.84
N GLU A 7 20.51 -31.36 -8.13
CA GLU A 7 20.55 -30.03 -8.80
C GLU A 7 19.28 -29.19 -8.64
N GLN A 8 18.18 -29.77 -8.17
CA GLN A 8 16.91 -29.04 -7.99
C GLN A 8 16.73 -28.35 -6.63
N GLN A 9 17.70 -28.48 -5.69
CA GLN A 9 17.49 -28.06 -4.29
C GLN A 9 18.06 -26.68 -3.90
N HIS A 10 18.71 -25.91 -4.78
CA HIS A 10 19.23 -24.57 -4.43
C HIS A 10 18.87 -23.48 -5.45
N ILE A 11 17.57 -23.29 -5.73
CA ILE A 11 17.11 -22.15 -6.52
C ILE A 11 17.34 -20.83 -5.77
N PHE A 12 17.38 -20.85 -4.42
CA PHE A 12 17.68 -19.69 -3.60
C PHE A 12 18.81 -19.98 -2.62
N THR A 13 19.91 -19.27 -2.75
CA THR A 13 20.98 -19.27 -1.74
C THR A 13 20.46 -18.56 -0.48
N ASN A 14 20.86 -19.03 0.74
CA ASN A 14 20.50 -18.39 2.01
C ASN A 14 20.84 -16.89 2.03
N GLN A 15 21.91 -16.48 1.36
CA GLN A 15 22.28 -15.08 1.22
C GLN A 15 21.28 -14.29 0.38
N MET A 16 20.80 -14.87 -0.73
CA MET A 16 19.77 -14.27 -1.57
C MET A 16 18.43 -14.15 -0.84
N LEU A 17 18.04 -15.19 -0.09
CA LEU A 17 16.83 -15.18 0.71
C LEU A 17 16.88 -14.09 1.79
N ARG A 18 18.00 -13.95 2.51
CA ARG A 18 18.20 -12.89 3.49
C ARG A 18 18.15 -11.50 2.87
N SER A 19 18.76 -11.30 1.71
CA SER A 19 18.76 -10.00 1.01
C SER A 19 17.37 -9.57 0.53
N LEU A 20 16.46 -10.51 0.33
CA LEU A 20 15.06 -10.24 -0.05
C LEU A 20 14.17 -10.05 1.20
N LEU A 21 14.34 -10.89 2.22
CA LEU A 21 13.46 -10.87 3.41
C LEU A 21 13.76 -9.73 4.37
N ILE A 22 15.03 -9.42 4.63
CA ILE A 22 15.42 -8.39 5.61
C ILE A 22 14.78 -7.03 5.26
N PRO A 23 14.86 -6.51 4.01
CA PRO A 23 14.23 -5.25 3.68
C PRO A 23 12.70 -5.27 3.84
N VAL A 24 12.04 -6.38 3.51
CA VAL A 24 10.58 -6.51 3.66
C VAL A 24 10.18 -6.53 5.13
N ILE A 25 10.89 -7.29 5.96
CA ILE A 25 10.63 -7.33 7.42
C ILE A 25 10.84 -5.94 8.02
N PHE A 26 11.93 -5.27 7.66
CA PHE A 26 12.23 -3.93 8.15
C PHE A 26 11.14 -2.93 7.74
N GLU A 27 10.67 -2.98 6.48
CA GLU A 27 9.54 -2.17 5.99
C GLU A 27 8.26 -2.43 6.80
N GLN A 28 7.93 -3.70 7.10
CA GLN A 28 6.74 -4.06 7.88
C GLN A 28 6.84 -3.57 9.34
N VAL A 29 8.00 -3.70 9.95
CA VAL A 29 8.26 -3.18 11.31
C VAL A 29 8.09 -1.66 11.33
N LEU A 30 8.67 -0.95 10.37
CA LEU A 30 8.52 0.51 10.26
C LEU A 30 7.06 0.92 10.09
N ASN A 31 6.33 0.27 9.19
CA ASN A 31 4.92 0.58 8.95
C ASN A 31 4.06 0.31 10.21
N SER A 32 4.37 -0.74 10.96
CA SER A 32 3.69 -1.03 12.24
C SER A 32 4.00 0.03 13.31
N LEU A 33 5.25 0.48 13.40
CA LEU A 33 5.66 1.52 14.34
C LEU A 33 5.02 2.88 13.99
N MET A 34 4.79 3.16 12.70
CA MET A 34 4.18 4.42 12.27
C MET A 34 2.81 4.66 12.87
N GLY A 35 1.92 3.66 12.88
CA GLY A 35 0.61 3.78 13.51
C GLY A 35 0.71 4.14 15.00
N THR A 36 1.71 3.59 15.70
CA THR A 36 1.98 3.92 17.10
C THR A 36 2.48 5.36 17.25
N VAL A 37 3.40 5.79 16.39
CA VAL A 37 3.93 7.16 16.40
C VAL A 37 2.84 8.17 16.09
N ASP A 38 2.01 7.92 15.08
CA ASP A 38 0.87 8.79 14.74
C ASP A 38 -0.08 8.95 15.94
N THR A 39 -0.43 7.85 16.61
CA THR A 39 -1.28 7.87 17.81
C THR A 39 -0.62 8.65 18.95
N MET A 40 0.69 8.47 19.17
CA MET A 40 1.43 9.23 20.20
C MET A 40 1.47 10.72 19.87
N MET A 41 1.65 11.11 18.62
CA MET A 41 1.67 12.53 18.23
C MET A 41 0.29 13.19 18.39
N VAL A 42 -0.78 12.45 18.12
CA VAL A 42 -2.16 12.91 18.29
C VAL A 42 -2.60 12.93 19.77
N SER A 43 -1.90 12.20 20.65
CA SER A 43 -2.25 12.17 22.09
C SER A 43 -2.22 13.55 22.76
N ASN A 44 -1.39 14.45 22.27
CA ASN A 44 -1.33 15.85 22.75
C ASN A 44 -2.56 16.69 22.37
N VAL A 45 -3.40 16.19 21.45
CA VAL A 45 -4.64 16.88 21.02
C VAL A 45 -5.81 16.57 21.94
N GLY A 46 -5.80 15.40 22.58
CA GLY A 46 -6.82 14.98 23.55
C GLY A 46 -7.26 13.53 23.37
N SER A 47 -7.99 13.01 24.38
CA SER A 47 -8.45 11.61 24.40
C SER A 47 -9.43 11.28 23.26
N ALA A 48 -10.30 12.22 22.90
CA ALA A 48 -11.22 12.06 21.79
C ALA A 48 -10.49 11.88 20.45
N ALA A 49 -9.36 12.57 20.26
CA ALA A 49 -8.53 12.47 19.07
C ALA A 49 -7.85 11.09 18.97
N ILE A 50 -7.30 10.57 20.07
CA ILE A 50 -6.71 9.22 20.12
C ILE A 50 -7.76 8.17 19.76
N SER A 51 -8.94 8.24 20.39
CA SER A 51 -10.03 7.30 20.15
C SER A 51 -10.48 7.34 18.69
N ALA A 52 -10.62 8.53 18.11
CA ALA A 52 -11.01 8.71 16.72
C ALA A 52 -10.01 8.10 15.75
N VAL A 53 -8.71 8.37 15.94
CA VAL A 53 -7.63 7.83 15.09
C VAL A 53 -7.60 6.31 15.19
N SER A 54 -7.61 5.75 16.40
CA SER A 54 -7.55 4.29 16.61
C SER A 54 -8.75 3.56 15.98
N LEU A 55 -9.96 4.12 16.09
CA LEU A 55 -11.17 3.56 15.49
C LEU A 55 -11.08 3.55 13.96
N VAL A 56 -10.71 4.68 13.38
CA VAL A 56 -10.60 4.81 11.92
C VAL A 56 -9.46 3.97 11.36
N ASP A 57 -8.33 3.86 12.07
CA ASP A 57 -7.21 3.03 11.64
C ASP A 57 -7.56 1.55 11.58
N SER A 58 -8.49 1.08 12.40
CA SER A 58 -9.01 -0.28 12.28
C SER A 58 -9.66 -0.53 10.91
N ILE A 59 -10.40 0.44 10.39
CA ILE A 59 -10.98 0.38 9.03
C ILE A 59 -9.87 0.49 7.98
N ASN A 60 -8.95 1.45 8.15
CA ASN A 60 -7.84 1.68 7.22
C ASN A 60 -6.99 0.41 7.03
N VAL A 61 -6.65 -0.29 8.13
CA VAL A 61 -5.88 -1.53 8.10
C VAL A 61 -6.59 -2.60 7.27
N LEU A 62 -7.90 -2.80 7.45
CA LEU A 62 -8.67 -3.77 6.68
C LEU A 62 -8.66 -3.47 5.18
N VAL A 63 -8.87 -2.21 4.80
CA VAL A 63 -8.88 -1.77 3.41
C VAL A 63 -7.49 -1.92 2.77
N ILE A 64 -6.44 -1.50 3.48
CA ILE A 64 -5.05 -1.60 3.01
C ILE A 64 -4.66 -3.07 2.84
N GLN A 65 -5.02 -3.96 3.77
CA GLN A 65 -4.75 -5.39 3.66
C GLN A 65 -5.43 -6.02 2.43
N ALA A 66 -6.65 -5.57 2.09
CA ALA A 66 -7.32 -6.03 0.88
C ALA A 66 -6.55 -5.58 -0.39
N PHE A 67 -6.08 -4.33 -0.45
CA PHE A 67 -5.26 -3.85 -1.57
C PHE A 67 -3.93 -4.59 -1.67
N SER A 68 -3.27 -4.81 -0.54
CA SER A 68 -2.00 -5.55 -0.48
C SER A 68 -2.15 -7.00 -0.96
N ALA A 69 -3.24 -7.68 -0.60
CA ALA A 69 -3.54 -9.03 -1.09
C ALA A 69 -3.74 -9.06 -2.62
N LEU A 70 -4.48 -8.07 -3.17
CA LEU A 70 -4.65 -7.94 -4.62
C LEU A 70 -3.31 -7.66 -5.33
N ALA A 71 -2.50 -6.78 -4.76
CA ALA A 71 -1.17 -6.45 -5.27
C ALA A 71 -0.25 -7.67 -5.28
N ALA A 72 -0.27 -8.49 -4.22
CA ALA A 72 0.48 -9.73 -4.11
C ALA A 72 0.04 -10.77 -5.16
N GLY A 73 -1.27 -10.91 -5.41
CA GLY A 73 -1.80 -11.75 -6.49
C GLY A 73 -1.24 -11.36 -7.86
N GLY A 74 -1.16 -10.04 -8.11
CA GLY A 74 -0.54 -9.51 -9.32
C GLY A 74 0.96 -9.79 -9.42
N ALA A 75 1.69 -9.64 -8.31
CA ALA A 75 3.12 -9.91 -8.24
C ALA A 75 3.46 -11.37 -8.58
N ILE A 76 2.63 -12.33 -8.17
CA ILE A 76 2.80 -13.75 -8.51
C ILE A 76 2.76 -13.95 -10.04
N ILE A 77 1.83 -13.34 -10.74
CA ILE A 77 1.72 -13.44 -12.20
C ILE A 77 2.94 -12.79 -12.87
N CYS A 78 3.36 -11.61 -12.39
CA CYS A 78 4.55 -10.94 -12.87
C CYS A 78 5.80 -11.81 -12.71
N SER A 79 6.01 -12.43 -11.54
CA SER A 79 7.16 -13.29 -11.26
C SER A 79 7.15 -14.57 -12.11
N GLN A 80 5.98 -15.15 -12.40
CA GLN A 80 5.85 -16.31 -13.29
C GLN A 80 6.33 -15.98 -14.70
N TYR A 81 5.92 -14.84 -15.27
CA TYR A 81 6.36 -14.43 -16.61
C TYR A 81 7.84 -14.01 -16.64
N ILE A 82 8.37 -13.42 -15.56
CA ILE A 82 9.82 -13.16 -15.43
C ILE A 82 10.60 -14.48 -15.43
N GLY A 83 10.16 -15.48 -14.67
CA GLY A 83 10.77 -16.81 -14.63
C GLY A 83 10.75 -17.52 -15.99
N GLN A 84 9.72 -17.27 -16.81
CA GLN A 84 9.63 -17.75 -18.20
C GLN A 84 10.44 -16.90 -19.19
N LYS A 85 11.16 -15.87 -18.75
CA LYS A 85 11.88 -14.88 -19.57
C LYS A 85 10.99 -14.14 -20.58
N ASN A 86 9.68 -14.10 -20.33
CA ASN A 86 8.70 -13.42 -21.18
C ASN A 86 8.43 -12.00 -20.64
N HIS A 87 9.34 -11.07 -20.96
CA HIS A 87 9.28 -9.69 -20.49
C HIS A 87 8.06 -8.92 -21.03
N GLU A 88 7.59 -9.25 -22.24
CA GLU A 88 6.39 -8.63 -22.82
C GLU A 88 5.15 -8.93 -21.97
N MET A 89 4.92 -10.21 -21.66
CA MET A 89 3.80 -10.62 -20.83
C MET A 89 3.96 -10.16 -19.38
N ALA A 90 5.17 -10.08 -18.83
CA ALA A 90 5.44 -9.50 -17.53
C ALA A 90 5.05 -8.01 -17.47
N ASN A 91 5.45 -7.22 -18.49
CA ASN A 91 5.07 -5.81 -18.62
C ASN A 91 3.54 -5.64 -18.78
N LYS A 92 2.90 -6.49 -19.59
CA LYS A 92 1.45 -6.51 -19.76
C LYS A 92 0.76 -6.80 -18.43
N SER A 93 1.23 -7.80 -17.69
CA SER A 93 0.70 -8.15 -16.37
C SER A 93 0.82 -7.00 -15.37
N ALA A 94 1.97 -6.36 -15.28
CA ALA A 94 2.21 -5.23 -14.39
C ALA A 94 1.24 -4.06 -14.69
N ARG A 95 0.99 -3.77 -15.97
CA ARG A 95 0.00 -2.75 -16.39
C ARG A 95 -1.41 -3.12 -15.94
N GLN A 96 -1.81 -4.40 -16.09
CA GLN A 96 -3.14 -4.86 -15.64
C GLN A 96 -3.29 -4.80 -14.13
N VAL A 97 -2.24 -5.12 -13.37
CA VAL A 97 -2.21 -4.99 -11.90
C VAL A 97 -2.44 -3.53 -11.49
N LEU A 98 -1.69 -2.60 -12.05
CA LEU A 98 -1.84 -1.17 -11.76
C LEU A 98 -3.25 -0.66 -12.13
N PHE A 99 -3.78 -1.08 -13.27
CA PHE A 99 -5.11 -0.69 -13.72
C PHE A 99 -6.21 -1.17 -12.78
N ILE A 100 -6.25 -2.48 -12.48
CA ILE A 100 -7.32 -3.04 -11.66
C ILE A 100 -7.28 -2.53 -10.22
N ILE A 101 -6.08 -2.39 -9.64
CA ILE A 101 -5.92 -1.85 -8.30
C ILE A 101 -6.36 -0.39 -8.24
N THR A 102 -6.01 0.42 -9.24
CA THR A 102 -6.48 1.81 -9.34
C THR A 102 -8.01 1.86 -9.44
N ALA A 103 -8.61 1.06 -10.32
CA ALA A 103 -10.06 1.03 -10.49
C ALA A 103 -10.78 0.63 -9.19
N ILE A 104 -10.32 -0.43 -8.52
CA ILE A 104 -10.90 -0.90 -7.26
C ILE A 104 -10.69 0.14 -6.15
N SER A 105 -9.50 0.70 -6.02
CA SER A 105 -9.22 1.67 -4.95
C SER A 105 -10.01 2.96 -5.12
N VAL A 106 -10.18 3.45 -6.35
CA VAL A 106 -11.04 4.62 -6.64
C VAL A 106 -12.50 4.31 -6.33
N ALA A 107 -13.00 3.12 -6.71
CA ALA A 107 -14.37 2.70 -6.38
C ALA A 107 -14.58 2.62 -4.87
N VAL A 108 -13.67 1.98 -4.13
CA VAL A 108 -13.72 1.87 -2.66
C VAL A 108 -13.66 3.26 -2.02
N THR A 109 -12.75 4.13 -2.47
CA THR A 109 -12.65 5.52 -1.98
C THR A 109 -13.97 6.25 -2.18
N THR A 110 -14.55 6.19 -3.37
CA THR A 110 -15.82 6.86 -3.69
C THR A 110 -16.94 6.36 -2.79
N LEU A 111 -17.06 5.04 -2.60
CA LEU A 111 -18.04 4.46 -1.69
C LEU A 111 -17.81 4.90 -0.24
N CYS A 112 -16.56 4.85 0.25
CA CYS A 112 -16.21 5.30 1.59
C CYS A 112 -16.52 6.79 1.80
N LEU A 113 -16.28 7.65 0.82
CA LEU A 113 -16.56 9.08 0.93
C LEU A 113 -18.06 9.40 0.89
N ILE A 114 -18.82 8.74 0.01
CA ILE A 114 -20.27 8.91 -0.10
C ILE A 114 -20.94 8.41 1.20
N PHE A 115 -20.59 7.24 1.66
CA PHE A 115 -21.20 6.59 2.82
C PHE A 115 -20.46 6.83 4.14
N ARG A 116 -19.52 7.79 4.21
CA ARG A 116 -18.66 8.00 5.40
C ARG A 116 -19.43 8.14 6.70
N ILE A 117 -20.54 8.90 6.70
CA ILE A 117 -21.33 9.14 7.92
C ILE A 117 -22.06 7.86 8.35
N PRO A 118 -22.91 7.23 7.50
CA PRO A 118 -23.59 6.01 7.88
C PRO A 118 -22.63 4.86 8.17
N LEU A 119 -21.49 4.77 7.46
CA LEU A 119 -20.47 3.75 7.69
C LEU A 119 -19.86 3.85 9.10
N LEU A 120 -19.43 5.06 9.50
CA LEU A 120 -18.85 5.29 10.82
C LEU A 120 -19.90 5.07 11.94
N GLN A 121 -21.13 5.51 11.72
CA GLN A 121 -22.22 5.28 12.68
C GLN A 121 -22.58 3.80 12.81
N PHE A 122 -22.58 3.07 11.72
CA PHE A 122 -22.87 1.63 11.71
C PHE A 122 -21.77 0.83 12.43
N ILE A 123 -20.49 1.16 12.16
CA ILE A 123 -19.36 0.40 12.73
C ILE A 123 -19.11 0.77 14.20
N PHE A 124 -19.16 2.06 14.53
CA PHE A 124 -18.79 2.53 15.87
C PHE A 124 -19.99 2.75 16.80
N GLY A 125 -21.20 2.71 16.26
CA GLY A 125 -22.41 2.87 17.07
C GLY A 125 -22.50 4.25 17.75
N LYS A 126 -22.85 4.23 19.04
CA LYS A 126 -22.97 5.46 19.86
C LYS A 126 -21.64 5.74 20.54
N VAL A 127 -20.80 6.54 19.92
CA VAL A 127 -19.60 7.14 20.55
C VAL A 127 -19.87 8.60 20.88
N GLU A 128 -19.03 9.20 21.73
CA GLU A 128 -19.11 10.62 22.09
C GLU A 128 -19.08 11.50 20.83
N ALA A 129 -19.80 12.62 20.86
CA ALA A 129 -19.95 13.53 19.71
C ALA A 129 -18.59 14.04 19.19
N ASP A 130 -17.67 14.34 20.10
CA ASP A 130 -16.33 14.83 19.76
C ASP A 130 -15.50 13.75 19.06
N VAL A 131 -15.58 12.49 19.54
CA VAL A 131 -14.92 11.33 18.91
C VAL A 131 -15.48 11.11 17.51
N MET A 132 -16.81 11.17 17.33
CA MET A 132 -17.43 11.00 16.02
C MET A 132 -17.03 12.11 15.04
N THR A 133 -16.95 13.36 15.50
CA THR A 133 -16.55 14.50 14.67
C THR A 133 -15.09 14.38 14.23
N ALA A 134 -14.20 14.04 15.16
CA ALA A 134 -12.80 13.79 14.87
C ALA A 134 -12.63 12.59 13.91
N SER A 135 -13.37 11.50 14.11
CA SER A 135 -13.37 10.32 13.24
C SER A 135 -13.81 10.64 11.81
N ARG A 136 -14.85 11.46 11.65
CA ARG A 136 -15.32 11.90 10.30
C ARG A 136 -14.27 12.70 9.57
N THR A 137 -13.55 13.57 10.27
CA THR A 137 -12.47 14.39 9.71
C THR A 137 -11.30 13.52 9.31
N TYR A 138 -10.83 12.66 10.21
CA TYR A 138 -9.69 11.77 9.96
C TYR A 138 -9.99 10.79 8.83
N PHE A 139 -11.16 10.15 8.85
CA PHE A 139 -11.58 9.20 7.82
C PHE A 139 -11.70 9.84 6.43
N PHE A 140 -12.13 11.09 6.34
CA PHE A 140 -12.23 11.79 5.06
C PHE A 140 -10.87 11.85 4.33
N TYR A 141 -9.84 12.33 5.02
CA TYR A 141 -8.49 12.45 4.42
C TYR A 141 -7.82 11.09 4.22
N THR A 142 -7.99 10.16 5.16
CA THR A 142 -7.40 8.82 5.01
C THR A 142 -8.08 8.02 3.91
N ALA A 143 -9.39 8.10 3.74
CA ALA A 143 -10.10 7.49 2.61
C ALA A 143 -9.65 8.09 1.27
N LEU A 144 -9.43 9.41 1.21
CA LEU A 144 -8.90 10.07 0.00
C LEU A 144 -7.49 9.57 -0.36
N SER A 145 -6.74 9.05 0.62
CA SER A 145 -5.41 8.50 0.39
C SER A 145 -5.38 7.05 -0.11
N PHE A 146 -6.51 6.32 -0.12
CA PHE A 146 -6.57 4.92 -0.52
C PHE A 146 -6.05 4.62 -1.94
N PRO A 147 -6.36 5.44 -2.98
CA PRO A 147 -5.80 5.18 -4.31
C PRO A 147 -4.28 5.26 -4.34
N PHE A 148 -3.71 6.16 -3.55
CA PHE A 148 -2.25 6.37 -3.52
C PHE A 148 -1.55 5.21 -2.80
N ILE A 149 -2.05 4.77 -1.64
CA ILE A 149 -1.45 3.61 -0.95
C ILE A 149 -1.63 2.32 -1.77
N ALA A 150 -2.77 2.15 -2.43
CA ALA A 150 -3.01 1.00 -3.30
C ALA A 150 -2.06 0.97 -4.51
N LEU A 151 -1.78 2.13 -5.12
CA LEU A 151 -0.79 2.27 -6.19
C LEU A 151 0.64 2.00 -5.70
N TYR A 152 0.97 2.46 -4.48
CA TYR A 152 2.25 2.13 -3.86
C TYR A 152 2.38 0.62 -3.65
N ASP A 153 1.39 -0.05 -3.06
CA ASP A 153 1.40 -1.49 -2.81
C ASP A 153 1.54 -2.29 -4.11
N ALA A 154 0.82 -1.88 -5.16
CA ALA A 154 0.95 -2.48 -6.48
C ALA A 154 2.35 -2.33 -7.06
N GLY A 155 2.90 -1.13 -7.04
CA GLY A 155 4.24 -0.85 -7.53
C GLY A 155 5.31 -1.57 -6.72
N ALA A 156 5.23 -1.55 -5.39
CA ALA A 156 6.13 -2.27 -4.50
C ALA A 156 6.09 -3.78 -4.75
N SER A 157 4.90 -4.35 -4.97
CA SER A 157 4.73 -5.77 -5.31
C SER A 157 5.36 -6.12 -6.65
N ILE A 158 5.24 -5.25 -7.66
CA ILE A 158 5.91 -5.40 -8.96
C ILE A 158 7.44 -5.36 -8.77
N PHE A 159 7.98 -4.47 -7.95
CA PHE A 159 9.42 -4.44 -7.65
C PHE A 159 9.88 -5.72 -6.93
N ARG A 160 9.12 -6.18 -5.95
CA ARG A 160 9.42 -7.44 -5.24
C ARG A 160 9.40 -8.64 -6.16
N SER A 161 8.48 -8.69 -7.14
CA SER A 161 8.42 -9.76 -8.15
C SER A 161 9.67 -9.84 -9.03
N GLN A 162 10.43 -8.75 -9.13
CA GLN A 162 11.70 -8.63 -9.83
C GLN A 162 12.93 -8.86 -8.95
N GLY A 163 12.72 -9.23 -7.67
CA GLY A 163 13.79 -9.38 -6.69
C GLY A 163 14.33 -8.06 -6.11
N ASN A 164 13.72 -6.92 -6.43
CA ASN A 164 14.11 -5.63 -5.88
C ASN A 164 13.22 -5.26 -4.68
N THR A 165 13.68 -5.58 -3.49
CA THR A 165 12.99 -5.25 -2.23
C THR A 165 13.53 -3.96 -1.58
N ARG A 166 14.73 -3.52 -1.96
CA ARG A 166 15.35 -2.32 -1.40
C ARG A 166 14.70 -1.02 -1.88
N GLY A 167 14.27 -0.98 -3.15
CA GLY A 167 13.61 0.18 -3.72
C GLY A 167 12.36 0.59 -2.92
N PRO A 168 11.34 -0.29 -2.81
CA PRO A 168 10.14 -0.02 -2.01
C PRO A 168 10.44 0.30 -0.54
N MET A 169 11.37 -0.43 0.11
CA MET A 169 11.78 -0.15 1.48
C MET A 169 12.31 1.28 1.64
N THR A 170 13.18 1.73 0.73
CA THR A 170 13.73 3.11 0.78
C THR A 170 12.62 4.15 0.64
N VAL A 171 11.67 3.94 -0.27
CA VAL A 171 10.51 4.82 -0.46
C VAL A 171 9.66 4.87 0.81
N SER A 172 9.41 3.73 1.44
CA SER A 172 8.66 3.63 2.70
C SER A 172 9.37 4.39 3.84
N VAL A 173 10.69 4.22 4.00
CA VAL A 173 11.48 4.95 5.02
C VAL A 173 11.34 6.47 4.83
N ILE A 174 11.54 6.96 3.62
CA ILE A 174 11.43 8.42 3.33
C ILE A 174 9.99 8.90 3.59
N SER A 175 9.01 8.13 3.19
CA SER A 175 7.60 8.45 3.43
C SER A 175 7.27 8.56 4.92
N ASN A 176 7.82 7.67 5.74
CA ASN A 176 7.65 7.69 7.19
C ASN A 176 8.28 8.95 7.80
N VAL A 177 9.45 9.37 7.31
CA VAL A 177 10.08 10.64 7.73
C VAL A 177 9.21 11.84 7.33
N ILE A 178 8.66 11.84 6.11
CA ILE A 178 7.73 12.89 5.63
C ILE A 178 6.46 12.92 6.50
N ASN A 179 5.91 11.77 6.86
CA ASN A 179 4.72 11.67 7.69
C ASN A 179 4.98 12.22 9.10
N ILE A 180 6.05 11.79 9.78
CA ILE A 180 6.43 12.27 11.11
C ILE A 180 6.68 13.79 11.08
N GLY A 181 7.45 14.27 10.11
CA GLY A 181 7.72 15.70 9.95
C GLY A 181 6.44 16.50 9.65
N GLY A 182 5.59 15.98 8.79
CA GLY A 182 4.27 16.54 8.48
C GLY A 182 3.37 16.62 9.70
N ASN A 183 3.28 15.53 10.48
CA ASN A 183 2.54 15.50 11.73
C ASN A 183 3.05 16.57 12.71
N ALA A 184 4.38 16.66 12.91
CA ALA A 184 4.97 17.63 13.81
C ALA A 184 4.61 19.07 13.40
N VAL A 185 4.71 19.39 12.12
CA VAL A 185 4.38 20.73 11.63
C VAL A 185 2.88 21.00 11.69
N LEU A 186 2.04 20.09 11.20
CA LEU A 186 0.59 20.34 11.09
C LEU A 186 -0.13 20.26 12.44
N ILE A 187 0.32 19.41 13.37
CA ILE A 187 -0.30 19.27 14.68
C ILE A 187 0.21 20.37 15.63
N TRP A 188 1.53 20.58 15.71
CA TRP A 188 2.12 21.44 16.75
C TRP A 188 2.32 22.89 16.31
N VAL A 189 2.65 23.14 15.02
CA VAL A 189 2.85 24.53 14.54
C VAL A 189 1.53 25.10 14.05
N PHE A 190 0.78 24.36 13.22
CA PHE A 190 -0.50 24.84 12.67
C PHE A 190 -1.71 24.52 13.54
N HIS A 191 -1.56 23.77 14.63
CA HIS A 191 -2.61 23.38 15.55
C HIS A 191 -3.84 22.72 14.89
N MET A 192 -3.62 21.96 13.79
CA MET A 192 -4.71 21.35 13.02
C MET A 192 -5.26 20.07 13.65
N GLY A 193 -4.69 19.61 14.78
CA GLY A 193 -5.16 18.43 15.50
C GLY A 193 -5.21 17.18 14.63
N VAL A 194 -6.33 16.46 14.71
CA VAL A 194 -6.56 15.21 13.95
C VAL A 194 -6.51 15.42 12.42
N ALA A 195 -6.97 16.57 11.93
CA ALA A 195 -6.90 16.90 10.51
C ALA A 195 -5.45 16.99 10.04
N GLY A 196 -4.55 17.55 10.86
CA GLY A 196 -3.13 17.63 10.57
C GLY A 196 -2.49 16.26 10.36
N ALA A 197 -2.76 15.30 11.25
CA ALA A 197 -2.29 13.93 11.14
C ALA A 197 -2.78 13.25 9.85
N ALA A 198 -4.07 13.42 9.54
CA ALA A 198 -4.68 12.84 8.34
C ALA A 198 -4.10 13.41 7.04
N ILE A 199 -3.82 14.73 6.99
CA ILE A 199 -3.22 15.40 5.84
C ILE A 199 -1.75 14.97 5.67
N ALA A 200 -0.97 14.84 6.75
CA ALA A 200 0.39 14.33 6.68
C ALA A 200 0.43 12.90 6.13
N THR A 201 -0.50 12.05 6.57
CA THR A 201 -0.66 10.70 6.05
C THR A 201 -1.03 10.70 4.56
N LEU A 202 -1.95 11.55 4.13
CA LEU A 202 -2.29 11.71 2.72
C LEU A 202 -1.08 12.14 1.89
N ALA A 203 -0.33 13.15 2.34
CA ALA A 203 0.83 13.67 1.63
C ALA A 203 1.94 12.61 1.49
N SER A 204 2.23 11.86 2.56
CA SER A 204 3.22 10.79 2.54
C SER A 204 2.83 9.65 1.58
N ARG A 205 1.54 9.28 1.51
CA ARG A 205 1.03 8.26 0.58
C ARG A 205 1.06 8.73 -0.87
N ILE A 206 0.77 10.00 -1.15
CA ILE A 206 0.94 10.60 -2.48
C ILE A 206 2.42 10.52 -2.90
N PHE A 207 3.32 10.89 -2.01
CA PHE A 207 4.77 10.78 -2.27
C PHE A 207 5.17 9.34 -2.63
N CYS A 208 4.74 8.35 -1.84
CA CYS A 208 5.01 6.94 -2.12
C CYS A 208 4.54 6.53 -3.52
N ALA A 209 3.30 6.84 -3.86
CA ALA A 209 2.71 6.48 -5.15
C ALA A 209 3.50 7.12 -6.31
N VAL A 210 3.78 8.42 -6.22
CA VAL A 210 4.51 9.16 -7.27
C VAL A 210 5.90 8.60 -7.47
N VAL A 211 6.65 8.37 -6.39
CA VAL A 211 8.03 7.89 -6.48
C VAL A 211 8.09 6.46 -7.03
N VAL A 212 7.24 5.56 -6.56
CA VAL A 212 7.21 4.17 -7.04
C VAL A 212 6.80 4.11 -8.52
N LEU A 213 5.79 4.87 -8.93
CA LEU A 213 5.37 4.93 -10.33
C LEU A 213 6.45 5.56 -11.22
N TRP A 214 7.14 6.58 -10.72
CA TRP A 214 8.28 7.17 -11.43
C TRP A 214 9.43 6.17 -11.60
N GLN A 215 9.77 5.43 -10.54
CA GLN A 215 10.81 4.39 -10.59
C GLN A 215 10.45 3.27 -11.57
N LEU A 216 9.17 2.87 -11.70
CA LEU A 216 8.70 1.87 -12.66
C LEU A 216 8.83 2.31 -14.13
N ARG A 217 9.03 3.60 -14.40
CA ARG A 217 9.30 4.13 -15.76
C ARG A 217 10.76 4.00 -16.19
N LEU A 218 11.66 3.85 -15.21
CA LEU A 218 13.09 3.81 -15.51
C LEU A 218 13.46 2.46 -16.14
N ASP A 219 14.23 2.51 -17.25
CA ASP A 219 14.69 1.33 -18.02
C ASP A 219 15.77 0.49 -17.29
N ARG A 220 15.78 0.54 -15.96
CA ARG A 220 16.76 -0.17 -15.10
C ARG A 220 16.25 -1.52 -14.59
N GLN A 221 15.02 -1.88 -14.92
CA GLN A 221 14.31 -3.03 -14.37
C GLN A 221 13.80 -3.94 -15.49
N PRO A 222 13.63 -5.25 -15.26
CA PRO A 222 13.03 -6.17 -16.23
C PRO A 222 11.61 -5.79 -16.64
N ILE A 223 10.84 -5.20 -15.72
CA ILE A 223 9.50 -4.67 -15.98
C ILE A 223 9.57 -3.15 -16.02
N VAL A 224 9.17 -2.58 -17.15
CA VAL A 224 9.13 -1.13 -17.37
C VAL A 224 7.73 -0.73 -17.81
N VAL A 225 7.09 0.15 -17.07
CA VAL A 225 5.74 0.64 -17.38
C VAL A 225 5.83 2.08 -17.85
N LYS A 226 5.93 2.32 -19.17
CA LYS A 226 6.05 3.67 -19.74
C LYS A 226 4.71 4.37 -19.96
N ASN A 227 3.66 3.63 -20.38
CA ASN A 227 2.38 4.18 -20.83
C ASN A 227 1.25 3.74 -19.89
N TYR A 228 0.94 4.54 -18.86
CA TYR A 228 -0.17 4.29 -17.94
C TYR A 228 -1.55 4.55 -18.55
N TYR A 229 -1.64 5.37 -19.60
CA TYR A 229 -2.91 5.79 -20.21
C TYR A 229 -3.41 4.86 -21.32
N GLN A 230 -2.57 3.96 -21.85
CA GLN A 230 -2.93 3.04 -22.96
C GLN A 230 -3.16 1.61 -22.48
N ILE A 231 -3.72 1.43 -21.30
CA ILE A 231 -4.00 0.10 -20.76
C ILE A 231 -5.34 -0.38 -21.30
N ARG A 232 -5.31 -1.37 -22.20
CA ARG A 232 -6.52 -2.09 -22.61
C ARG A 232 -6.80 -3.19 -21.57
N PRO A 233 -7.98 -3.20 -20.93
CA PRO A 233 -8.30 -4.22 -19.93
C PRO A 233 -8.36 -5.60 -20.57
N ASP A 234 -7.63 -6.56 -19.99
CA ASP A 234 -7.63 -7.98 -20.39
C ASP A 234 -8.38 -8.79 -19.32
N GLY A 235 -9.63 -9.10 -19.60
CA GLY A 235 -10.52 -9.76 -18.63
C GLY A 235 -10.00 -11.12 -18.13
N LYS A 236 -9.28 -11.88 -18.98
CA LYS A 236 -8.69 -13.16 -18.57
C LYS A 236 -7.55 -12.98 -17.58
N MET A 237 -6.68 -12.00 -17.82
CA MET A 237 -5.56 -11.68 -16.94
C MET A 237 -6.06 -11.07 -15.63
N ILE A 238 -7.02 -10.16 -15.69
CA ILE A 238 -7.66 -9.56 -14.51
C ILE A 238 -8.31 -10.65 -13.64
N GLY A 239 -9.06 -11.59 -14.23
CA GLY A 239 -9.66 -12.71 -13.52
C GLY A 239 -8.63 -13.58 -12.78
N ARG A 240 -7.45 -13.83 -13.38
CA ARG A 240 -6.33 -14.53 -12.73
C ARG A 240 -5.77 -13.75 -11.55
N ILE A 241 -5.55 -12.42 -11.69
CA ILE A 241 -5.05 -11.55 -10.62
C ILE A 241 -6.00 -11.60 -9.42
N LEU A 242 -7.30 -11.42 -9.65
CA LEU A 242 -8.32 -11.43 -8.59
C LEU A 242 -8.40 -12.80 -7.90
N SER A 243 -8.40 -13.89 -8.66
CA SER A 243 -8.44 -15.26 -8.12
C SER A 243 -7.23 -15.58 -7.24
N LEU A 244 -6.02 -15.14 -7.62
CA LEU A 244 -4.81 -15.33 -6.82
C LEU A 244 -4.81 -14.43 -5.58
N GLY A 245 -5.25 -13.18 -5.69
CA GLY A 245 -5.38 -12.28 -4.55
C GLY A 245 -6.33 -12.81 -3.46
N GLN A 246 -7.40 -13.50 -3.85
CA GLN A 246 -8.34 -14.12 -2.90
C GLN A 246 -7.75 -15.33 -2.15
N LYS A 247 -6.77 -16.03 -2.74
CA LYS A 247 -6.16 -17.23 -2.16
C LYS A 247 -5.03 -16.94 -1.16
N ILE A 248 -4.62 -15.68 -1.03
CA ILE A 248 -3.52 -15.23 -0.15
C ILE A 248 -4.03 -14.87 1.27
N LYS A 249 -5.23 -15.29 1.63
CA LYS A 249 -5.76 -15.13 2.99
C LYS A 249 -5.16 -16.13 3.96
#